data_dc54517d813bd936b464f78fc2176084
#
_entry.id   dc54517d813bd936b464f78fc2176084
#
_cell.length_a   1.000
_cell.length_b   1.000
_cell.length_c   1.000
_cell.angle_alpha   90.00
_cell.angle_beta   90.00
_cell.angle_gamma   90.00
#
_symmetry.space_group_name_H-M   'P 1'
#
loop_
_entity.id
_entity.type
_entity.pdbx_description
1 polymer ?
#
loop_
_entity_poly.entity_id
_entity_poly.type
_entity_poly.pdbx_seq_one_letter_code
_entity_poly.pdbx_strand_id
1 'polypeptide(L)'
;MSQDQGNPRESVLTNQLLRSGTSIGANLHEAQYAQSTKDFISKLEIAQKECYETEYWLELLFETGYIPEQEYRSVQNDCGAIRRMLIASLNTIKVKG
;
A
#
# COMPACT_ATOMS: atom_id res chain seq x y z
N MET A 1 4.83 -24.67 14.38
CA MET A 1 4.46 -24.50 14.35
C MET A 1 3.77 -24.52 13.92
N SER A 2 3.57 -24.44 13.91
CA SER A 2 2.84 -24.33 13.59
C SER A 2 2.09 -24.22 13.40
N GLN A 3 1.91 -24.17 13.40
CA GLN A 3 1.19 -24.00 13.28
C GLN A 3 0.41 -23.48 12.93
N ASP A 4 0.54 -23.17 12.99
CA ASP A 4 -0.09 -22.60 12.67
C ASP A 4 -0.66 -22.40 11.73
N GLN A 5 -0.79 -22.77 11.50
CA GLN A 5 -1.39 -22.77 10.57
C GLN A 5 -2.41 -22.05 10.41
N GLY A 6 -2.65 -21.35 10.81
CA GLY A 6 -3.48 -20.30 10.62
C GLY A 6 -4.81 -20.56 10.07
N ASN A 7 -5.66 -19.64 10.31
CA ASN A 7 -6.96 -19.58 9.66
C ASN A 7 -6.72 -19.32 8.15
N PRO A 8 -7.32 -20.11 7.24
CA PRO A 8 -7.14 -19.85 5.80
C PRO A 8 -7.56 -18.46 5.38
N ARG A 9 -8.58 -17.89 6.03
CA ARG A 9 -9.00 -16.54 5.72
C ARG A 9 -7.91 -15.53 6.09
N GLU A 10 -7.26 -15.74 7.22
CA GLU A 10 -6.15 -14.87 7.63
C GLU A 10 -5.02 -14.93 6.63
N SER A 11 -4.70 -16.13 6.14
CA SER A 11 -3.64 -16.29 5.15
C SER A 11 -3.94 -15.54 3.87
N VAL A 12 -5.18 -15.61 3.40
CA VAL A 12 -5.58 -14.89 2.19
C VAL A 12 -5.42 -13.39 2.38
N LEU A 13 -5.92 -12.87 3.50
CA LEU A 13 -5.85 -11.43 3.78
C LEU A 13 -4.41 -10.98 3.95
N THR A 14 -3.60 -11.75 4.65
CA THR A 14 -2.19 -11.42 4.87
C THR A 14 -1.43 -11.41 3.55
N ASN A 15 -1.69 -12.40 2.68
CA ASN A 15 -1.03 -12.45 1.39
C ASN A 15 -1.40 -11.24 0.52
N GLN A 16 -2.66 -10.84 0.55
CA GLN A 16 -3.08 -9.65 -0.19
C GLN A 16 -2.43 -8.39 0.38
N LEU A 17 -2.34 -8.30 1.68
CA LEU A 17 -1.67 -7.16 2.31
C LEU A 17 -0.20 -7.08 1.91
N LEU A 18 0.49 -8.22 1.95
CA LEU A 18 1.90 -8.26 1.57
C LEU A 18 2.08 -7.93 0.09
N ARG A 19 1.21 -8.45 -0.76
CA ARG A 19 1.28 -8.16 -2.19
C ARG A 19 1.13 -6.67 -2.47
N SER A 20 0.09 -6.06 -1.91
CA SER A 20 -0.16 -4.65 -2.17
C SER A 20 0.92 -3.77 -1.53
N GLY A 21 1.35 -4.10 -0.31
CA GLY A 21 2.41 -3.34 0.35
C GLY A 21 3.72 -3.40 -0.41
N THR A 22 4.09 -4.60 -0.89
CA THR A 22 5.29 -4.77 -1.68
C THR A 22 5.19 -4.01 -3.00
N SER A 23 4.00 -4.00 -3.59
CA SER A 23 3.77 -3.29 -4.85
C SER A 23 3.96 -1.79 -4.70
N ILE A 24 3.58 -1.22 -3.56
CA ILE A 24 3.84 0.20 -3.30
C ILE A 24 5.34 0.48 -3.43
N GLY A 25 6.15 -0.30 -2.71
CA GLY A 25 7.60 -0.11 -2.73
C GLY A 25 8.19 -0.32 -4.12
N ALA A 26 7.73 -1.36 -4.82
CA ALA A 26 8.24 -1.65 -6.15
C ALA A 26 7.95 -0.51 -7.11
N ASN A 27 6.75 0.05 -7.07
CA ASN A 27 6.39 1.13 -7.99
C ASN A 27 7.09 2.43 -7.63
N LEU A 28 7.29 2.70 -6.35
CA LEU A 28 8.06 3.87 -5.95
C LEU A 28 9.51 3.75 -6.42
N HIS A 29 10.08 2.55 -6.32
CA HIS A 29 11.43 2.30 -6.79
C HIS A 29 11.51 2.51 -8.31
N GLU A 30 10.56 1.95 -9.04
CA GLU A 30 10.55 2.09 -10.50
C GLU A 30 10.34 3.53 -10.93
N ALA A 31 9.60 4.31 -10.15
CA ALA A 31 9.39 5.71 -10.47
C ALA A 31 10.71 6.48 -10.50
N GLN A 32 11.65 6.10 -9.62
CA GLN A 32 12.96 6.77 -9.59
C GLN A 32 13.74 6.59 -10.87
N TYR A 33 13.44 5.55 -11.64
CA TYR A 33 14.14 5.23 -12.87
C TYR A 33 13.23 5.39 -14.09
N ALA A 34 12.15 6.15 -13.94
CA ALA A 34 11.21 6.36 -15.02
C ALA A 34 11.89 7.13 -16.16
N GLN A 35 11.57 6.74 -17.39
CA GLN A 35 12.20 7.30 -18.56
C GLN A 35 11.49 8.53 -19.11
N SER A 36 10.32 8.83 -18.57
CA SER A 36 9.54 9.97 -19.00
C SER A 36 8.66 10.44 -17.85
N THR A 37 8.18 11.67 -17.96
CA THR A 37 7.23 12.20 -16.98
C THR A 37 5.96 11.35 -16.95
N LYS A 38 5.50 10.92 -18.12
CA LYS A 38 4.31 10.09 -18.20
C LYS A 38 4.50 8.76 -17.48
N ASP A 39 5.67 8.14 -17.67
CA ASP A 39 5.98 6.88 -16.98
C ASP A 39 6.07 7.10 -15.47
N PHE A 40 6.70 8.19 -15.06
CA PHE A 40 6.82 8.55 -13.64
C PHE A 40 5.43 8.70 -13.01
N ILE A 41 4.54 9.44 -13.67
CA ILE A 41 3.18 9.64 -13.18
C ILE A 41 2.45 8.30 -13.08
N SER A 42 2.61 7.45 -14.10
CA SER A 42 1.97 6.14 -14.11
C SER A 42 2.38 5.31 -12.90
N LYS A 43 3.68 5.29 -12.60
CA LYS A 43 4.17 4.52 -11.44
C LYS A 43 3.63 5.07 -10.13
N LEU A 44 3.55 6.39 -10.00
CA LEU A 44 3.01 6.99 -8.78
C LEU A 44 1.52 6.70 -8.64
N GLU A 45 0.78 6.68 -9.75
CA GLU A 45 -0.64 6.38 -9.69
C GLU A 45 -0.89 4.93 -9.30
N ILE A 46 -0.05 4.00 -9.78
CA ILE A 46 -0.16 2.62 -9.35
C ILE A 46 0.15 2.50 -7.86
N ALA A 47 1.20 3.18 -7.40
CA ALA A 47 1.55 3.15 -5.98
C ALA A 47 0.40 3.70 -5.13
N GLN A 48 -0.26 4.76 -5.58
CA GLN A 48 -1.40 5.35 -4.87
C GLN A 48 -2.54 4.34 -4.75
N LYS A 49 -2.86 3.68 -5.86
CA LYS A 49 -3.90 2.66 -5.87
C LYS A 49 -3.57 1.54 -4.90
N GLU A 50 -2.31 1.11 -4.87
CA GLU A 50 -1.90 0.03 -3.97
C GLU A 50 -1.93 0.48 -2.51
N CYS A 51 -1.72 1.77 -2.23
CA CYS A 51 -1.89 2.27 -0.87
C CYS A 51 -3.33 2.10 -0.39
N TYR A 52 -4.30 2.44 -1.24
CA TYR A 52 -5.71 2.24 -0.89
C TYR A 52 -6.03 0.77 -0.65
N GLU A 53 -5.48 -0.11 -1.50
CA GLU A 53 -5.71 -1.55 -1.31
C GLU A 53 -5.08 -2.06 -0.03
N THR A 54 -3.87 -1.58 0.28
CA THR A 54 -3.19 -1.97 1.51
C THR A 54 -4.02 -1.56 2.72
N GLU A 55 -4.56 -0.34 2.72
CA GLU A 55 -5.40 0.13 3.81
C GLU A 55 -6.67 -0.72 3.94
N TYR A 56 -7.22 -1.15 2.81
CA TYR A 56 -8.41 -1.98 2.80
C TYR A 56 -8.14 -3.36 3.42
N TRP A 57 -7.07 -4.03 2.98
CA TRP A 57 -6.73 -5.35 3.53
C TRP A 57 -6.38 -5.26 5.01
N LEU A 58 -5.71 -4.18 5.39
CA LEU A 58 -5.35 -3.95 6.77
C LEU A 58 -6.59 -3.78 7.64
N GLU A 59 -7.57 -3.03 7.14
CA GLU A 59 -8.82 -2.83 7.86
C GLU A 59 -9.56 -4.14 8.05
N LEU A 60 -9.60 -4.98 7.01
CA LEU A 60 -10.24 -6.29 7.12
C LEU A 60 -9.55 -7.17 8.15
N LEU A 61 -8.21 -7.16 8.17
CA LEU A 61 -7.47 -7.93 9.16
C LEU A 61 -7.77 -7.46 10.57
N PHE A 62 -7.91 -6.15 10.76
CA PHE A 62 -8.22 -5.62 12.08
C PHE A 62 -9.65 -5.95 12.48
N GLU A 63 -10.62 -5.75 11.58
CA GLU A 63 -12.03 -5.98 11.90
C GLU A 63 -12.34 -7.45 12.17
N THR A 64 -11.57 -8.34 11.55
CA THR A 64 -11.74 -9.77 11.79
C THR A 64 -10.94 -10.27 12.97
N GLY A 65 -10.19 -9.39 13.65
CA GLY A 65 -9.50 -9.73 14.88
C GLY A 65 -8.14 -10.38 14.68
N TYR A 66 -7.58 -10.32 13.48
CA TYR A 66 -6.31 -11.00 13.21
C TYR A 66 -5.09 -10.16 13.60
N ILE A 67 -5.26 -8.85 13.76
CA ILE A 67 -4.15 -8.00 14.21
C ILE A 67 -4.62 -7.08 15.33
N PRO A 68 -3.71 -6.74 16.27
CA PRO A 68 -4.06 -5.82 17.35
C PRO A 68 -4.24 -4.40 16.85
N GLU A 69 -5.02 -3.63 17.60
CA GLU A 69 -5.32 -2.25 17.21
C GLU A 69 -4.05 -1.42 17.09
N GLN A 70 -3.09 -1.64 17.95
CA GLN A 70 -1.86 -0.85 17.94
C GLN A 70 -1.10 -1.03 16.62
N GLU A 71 -0.99 -2.27 16.16
CA GLU A 71 -0.32 -2.55 14.90
C GLU A 71 -1.12 -2.00 13.73
N TYR A 72 -2.44 -2.15 13.78
CA TYR A 72 -3.32 -1.61 12.75
C TYR A 72 -3.12 -0.12 12.59
N ARG A 73 -3.16 0.62 13.72
CA ARG A 73 -3.02 2.07 13.67
C ARG A 73 -1.66 2.50 13.14
N SER A 74 -0.60 1.79 13.56
CA SER A 74 0.75 2.13 13.14
C SER A 74 0.92 2.01 11.64
N VAL A 75 0.51 0.87 11.08
CA VAL A 75 0.67 0.63 9.64
C VAL A 75 -0.27 1.53 8.84
N GLN A 76 -1.49 1.74 9.35
CA GLN A 76 -2.44 2.61 8.69
C GLN A 76 -1.91 4.05 8.61
N ASN A 77 -1.30 4.54 9.68
CA ASN A 77 -0.71 5.87 9.67
C ASN A 77 0.40 5.99 8.63
N ASP A 78 1.24 4.96 8.52
CA ASP A 78 2.32 4.95 7.54
C ASP A 78 1.78 4.95 6.13
N CYS A 79 0.80 4.09 5.85
CA CYS A 79 0.18 4.04 4.53
C CYS A 79 -0.49 5.36 4.18
N GLY A 80 -1.19 5.96 5.14
CA GLY A 80 -1.84 7.24 4.92
C GLY A 80 -0.85 8.36 4.61
N ALA A 81 0.30 8.35 5.29
CA ALA A 81 1.33 9.34 5.05
C ALA A 81 1.88 9.21 3.63
N ILE A 82 2.15 7.96 3.20
CA ILE A 82 2.66 7.72 1.85
C ILE A 82 1.61 8.15 0.82
N ARG A 83 0.37 7.80 1.05
CA ARG A 83 -0.72 8.13 0.13
C ARG A 83 -0.87 9.63 -0.04
N ARG A 84 -0.84 10.37 1.07
CA ARG A 84 -0.97 11.83 1.01
C ARG A 84 0.21 12.46 0.27
N MET A 85 1.41 11.92 0.48
CA MET A 85 2.58 12.39 -0.22
C MET A 85 2.46 12.15 -1.73
N LEU A 86 1.95 10.98 -2.11
CA LEU A 86 1.75 10.65 -3.52
C LEU A 86 0.71 11.56 -4.16
N ILE A 87 -0.39 11.82 -3.45
CA ILE A 87 -1.43 12.72 -3.95
C ILE A 87 -0.86 14.11 -4.19
N ALA A 88 -0.09 14.63 -3.22
CA ALA A 88 0.51 15.95 -3.34
C ALA A 88 1.48 16.00 -4.51
N SER A 89 2.31 14.96 -4.67
CA SER A 89 3.27 14.90 -5.76
C SER A 89 2.58 14.87 -7.12
N LEU A 90 1.53 14.05 -7.23
CA LEU A 90 0.79 13.92 -8.48
C LEU A 90 0.11 15.24 -8.84
N ASN A 91 -0.49 15.91 -7.86
CA ASN A 91 -1.15 17.18 -8.10
C ASN A 91 -0.15 18.22 -8.59
N THR A 92 1.01 18.29 -7.98
CA THR A 92 2.04 19.24 -8.38
C THR A 92 2.48 19.00 -9.83
N ILE A 93 2.73 17.73 -10.17
CA ILE A 93 3.20 17.38 -11.49
C ILE A 93 2.13 17.68 -12.55
N LYS A 94 0.87 17.31 -12.26
CA LYS A 94 -0.21 17.51 -13.23
C LYS A 94 -0.52 18.98 -13.46
N VAL A 95 -0.38 19.79 -12.40
CA VAL A 95 -0.61 21.23 -12.55
C VAL A 95 0.47 21.86 -13.43
N LYS A 96 1.71 21.42 -13.26
CA LYS A 96 2.83 21.96 -14.06
C LYS A 96 2.82 21.43 -15.48
N GLY A 97 2.39 20.19 -15.61
CA GLY A 97 2.46 19.52 -16.88
C GLY A 97 1.32 19.82 -17.77
#